data_8b991576acce5d7ea62041b34666b5f6
#
_entry.id   8b991576acce5d7ea62041b34666b5f6
#
_cell.length_a   1.000
_cell.length_b   1.000
_cell.length_c   1.000
_cell.angle_alpha   90.00
_cell.angle_beta   90.00
_cell.angle_gamma   90.00
#
_symmetry.space_group_name_H-M   'P 1'
#
loop_
_entity.id
_entity.type
_entity.pdbx_description
1 polymer ?
#
loop_
_entity_poly.entity_id
_entity_poly.type
_entity_poly.pdbx_seq_one_letter_code
_entity_poly.pdbx_strand_id
1 'polypeptide(L)'
;MKNIINKLFVALALSVMLFFTACQENYLKYDTSHSGVYFTKDTLKYSFSVTPLEITSYEFKVPFMIMGVPSSKAREVAFVVNPELTTAEENVHYSIGKAVVQPDSINGYIPVTILRDNLEGDYENGYVRYRLCMQLVENGEFTPTLSPESHVRVLEFDNAIDTPEWLNYKGDKLWVPGNPHTHLGSWHPYTYMKVVELFKTIKDEPNMEETYWKMVEYYGGENLEKVPFAQFYPYLHIMQKYFFAPLYKYFIDPVQIAEITEMYDDYPFEFPNPYAPSKDE
;
A
#
# COMPACT_ATOMS: atom_id res chain seq x y z
N MET A 1 11.45 12.34 -84.97
CA MET A 1 11.72 13.00 -83.68
C MET A 1 10.44 13.39 -82.90
N LYS A 2 9.43 14.07 -83.47
CA LYS A 2 8.19 14.46 -82.78
C LYS A 2 7.43 13.32 -82.10
N ASN A 3 7.33 12.13 -82.74
CA ASN A 3 6.60 11.01 -82.20
C ASN A 3 7.30 10.34 -80.97
N ILE A 4 8.63 10.46 -80.88
CA ILE A 4 9.39 9.88 -79.73
C ILE A 4 9.25 10.85 -78.55
N ILE A 5 9.28 12.15 -78.77
CA ILE A 5 9.10 13.11 -77.69
C ILE A 5 7.68 13.02 -77.06
N ASN A 6 6.66 12.86 -77.92
CA ASN A 6 5.28 12.67 -77.40
C ASN A 6 5.13 11.38 -76.57
N LYS A 7 5.77 10.28 -76.99
CA LYS A 7 5.75 9.02 -76.24
C LYS A 7 6.48 9.14 -74.89
N LEU A 8 7.60 9.90 -74.88
CA LEU A 8 8.32 10.21 -73.62
C LEU A 8 7.50 11.07 -72.66
N PHE A 9 6.80 12.10 -73.19
CA PHE A 9 5.94 12.92 -72.35
C PHE A 9 4.76 12.19 -71.78
N VAL A 10 4.12 11.29 -72.55
CA VAL A 10 3.03 10.41 -72.07
C VAL A 10 3.54 9.45 -71.03
N ALA A 11 4.71 8.82 -71.21
CA ALA A 11 5.30 7.92 -70.22
C ALA A 11 5.68 8.64 -68.92
N LEU A 12 6.20 9.87 -69.03
CA LEU A 12 6.53 10.68 -67.84
C LEU A 12 5.25 11.14 -67.08
N ALA A 13 4.21 11.53 -67.83
CA ALA A 13 2.92 11.91 -67.23
C ALA A 13 2.23 10.73 -66.53
N LEU A 14 2.30 9.50 -67.11
CA LEU A 14 1.80 8.28 -66.49
C LEU A 14 2.60 7.92 -65.24
N SER A 15 3.92 8.09 -65.24
CA SER A 15 4.77 7.80 -64.10
C SER A 15 4.49 8.78 -62.92
N VAL A 16 4.26 10.06 -63.22
CA VAL A 16 3.90 11.06 -62.21
C VAL A 16 2.53 10.78 -61.63
N MET A 17 1.53 10.32 -62.38
CA MET A 17 0.21 9.93 -61.86
C MET A 17 0.28 8.70 -60.93
N LEU A 18 1.23 7.77 -61.11
CA LEU A 18 1.40 6.64 -60.24
C LEU A 18 1.95 6.98 -58.83
N PHE A 19 2.66 8.13 -58.74
CA PHE A 19 3.15 8.57 -57.42
C PHE A 19 2.06 9.25 -56.56
N PHE A 20 0.97 9.70 -57.11
CA PHE A 20 -0.15 10.31 -56.35
C PHE A 20 -1.15 9.31 -55.80
N THR A 21 -1.09 8.03 -56.19
CA THR A 21 -2.00 6.98 -55.66
C THR A 21 -1.39 6.14 -54.53
N ALA A 22 -0.16 6.41 -54.13
CA ALA A 22 0.61 5.55 -53.21
C ALA A 22 0.58 5.96 -51.76
N CYS A 23 -0.26 6.93 -51.36
CA CYS A 23 -0.41 7.27 -49.95
C CYS A 23 -1.88 7.51 -49.59
N GLN A 24 -2.71 6.48 -49.64
CA GLN A 24 -3.78 6.39 -48.68
C GLN A 24 -3.24 5.56 -47.50
N GLU A 25 -2.49 6.23 -46.62
CA GLU A 25 -2.28 5.69 -45.27
C GLU A 25 -3.66 5.61 -44.62
N ASN A 26 -4.21 4.43 -44.56
CA ASN A 26 -5.27 4.13 -43.63
C ASN A 26 -4.67 4.25 -42.20
N TYR A 27 -4.50 5.48 -41.73
CA TYR A 27 -4.33 5.71 -40.32
C TYR A 27 -5.53 5.02 -39.65
N LEU A 28 -5.26 4.04 -38.82
CA LEU A 28 -6.25 3.53 -37.90
C LEU A 28 -6.77 4.76 -37.14
N LYS A 29 -7.95 5.24 -37.54
CA LYS A 29 -8.59 6.35 -36.83
C LYS A 29 -8.89 5.79 -35.45
N TYR A 30 -8.18 6.30 -34.45
CA TYR A 30 -8.49 6.02 -33.06
C TYR A 30 -9.95 6.40 -32.84
N ASP A 31 -10.77 5.42 -32.49
CA ASP A 31 -12.18 5.68 -32.17
C ASP A 31 -12.22 6.47 -30.86
N THR A 32 -12.56 7.75 -30.99
CA THR A 32 -12.68 8.66 -29.85
C THR A 32 -14.08 8.66 -29.25
N SER A 33 -15.00 7.83 -29.75
CA SER A 33 -16.36 7.77 -29.28
C SER A 33 -16.46 7.20 -27.85
N HIS A 34 -15.53 6.32 -27.48
CA HIS A 34 -15.42 5.74 -26.16
C HIS A 34 -14.00 5.89 -25.61
N SER A 35 -13.87 6.19 -24.34
CA SER A 35 -12.60 6.15 -23.64
C SER A 35 -12.35 4.75 -23.08
N GLY A 36 -11.12 4.26 -23.21
CA GLY A 36 -10.71 3.02 -22.56
C GLY A 36 -10.55 3.23 -21.05
N VAL A 37 -10.79 2.19 -20.26
CA VAL A 37 -10.51 2.20 -18.81
C VAL A 37 -9.83 0.91 -18.39
N TYR A 38 -8.86 0.99 -17.48
CA TYR A 38 -8.11 -0.16 -16.99
C TYR A 38 -7.49 0.10 -15.61
N PHE A 39 -7.26 -0.98 -14.86
CA PHE A 39 -6.50 -0.93 -13.62
C PHE A 39 -4.99 -0.94 -13.87
N THR A 40 -4.22 -0.25 -13.03
CA THR A 40 -2.78 -0.04 -13.20
C THR A 40 -1.88 -1.01 -12.45
N LYS A 41 -2.43 -1.79 -11.51
CA LYS A 41 -1.69 -2.75 -10.64
C LYS A 41 -2.50 -4.02 -10.49
N ASP A 42 -1.86 -5.15 -10.16
CA ASP A 42 -2.53 -6.44 -10.06
C ASP A 42 -3.26 -6.64 -8.73
N THR A 43 -2.54 -6.82 -7.64
CA THR A 43 -3.10 -6.97 -6.29
C THR A 43 -2.69 -5.81 -5.41
N LEU A 44 -3.65 -5.28 -4.65
CA LEU A 44 -3.43 -4.25 -3.66
C LEU A 44 -3.58 -4.88 -2.27
N LYS A 45 -2.78 -4.43 -1.32
CA LYS A 45 -2.83 -4.93 0.06
C LYS A 45 -2.89 -3.77 1.03
N TYR A 46 -3.68 -3.96 2.08
CA TYR A 46 -3.73 -3.06 3.21
C TYR A 46 -3.86 -3.87 4.50
N SER A 47 -3.15 -3.49 5.53
CA SER A 47 -3.35 -4.02 6.88
C SER A 47 -3.38 -2.85 7.86
N PHE A 48 -4.25 -2.92 8.85
CA PHE A 48 -4.20 -1.97 9.96
C PHE A 48 -2.92 -2.13 10.78
N SER A 49 -2.39 -3.36 10.86
CA SER A 49 -1.09 -3.64 11.50
C SER A 49 -0.86 -2.81 12.77
N VAL A 50 0.18 -1.99 12.76
CA VAL A 50 0.54 -1.07 13.88
C VAL A 50 -0.20 0.27 13.87
N THR A 51 -1.30 0.37 13.13
CA THR A 51 -2.18 1.55 13.20
C THR A 51 -2.83 1.62 14.59
N PRO A 52 -2.87 2.80 15.24
CA PRO A 52 -3.51 2.95 16.55
C PRO A 52 -4.93 2.38 16.58
N LEU A 53 -5.33 1.80 17.73
CA LEU A 53 -6.62 1.11 17.85
C LEU A 53 -7.81 2.05 17.71
N GLU A 54 -7.65 3.33 18.01
CA GLU A 54 -8.67 4.37 17.86
C GLU A 54 -9.03 4.62 16.37
N ILE A 55 -8.18 4.18 15.45
CA ILE A 55 -8.43 4.28 14.01
C ILE A 55 -9.22 3.04 13.59
N THR A 56 -10.53 3.21 13.51
CA THR A 56 -11.48 2.13 13.22
C THR A 56 -11.84 2.00 11.73
N SER A 57 -11.35 2.90 10.88
CA SER A 57 -11.57 2.82 9.44
C SER A 57 -10.44 3.47 8.65
N TYR A 58 -10.28 3.05 7.40
CA TYR A 58 -9.31 3.62 6.48
C TYR A 58 -9.85 3.68 5.05
N GLU A 59 -9.79 4.87 4.40
CA GLU A 59 -10.14 5.02 2.99
C GLU A 59 -8.96 4.62 2.11
N PHE A 60 -9.09 3.50 1.43
CA PHE A 60 -8.15 3.02 0.42
C PHE A 60 -8.60 3.46 -0.96
N LYS A 61 -7.72 4.11 -1.72
CA LYS A 61 -7.98 4.57 -3.09
C LYS A 61 -7.47 3.56 -4.10
N VAL A 62 -8.37 2.77 -4.68
CA VAL A 62 -8.03 1.78 -5.71
C VAL A 62 -7.84 2.48 -7.05
N PRO A 63 -6.60 2.62 -7.57
CA PRO A 63 -6.32 3.44 -8.72
C PRO A 63 -6.70 2.74 -10.03
N PHE A 64 -7.23 3.52 -10.97
CA PHE A 64 -7.40 3.15 -12.37
C PHE A 64 -7.01 4.31 -13.29
N MET A 65 -6.81 4.00 -14.57
CA MET A 65 -6.51 5.00 -15.60
C MET A 65 -7.50 4.90 -16.76
N ILE A 66 -7.66 6.02 -17.44
CA ILE A 66 -8.38 6.06 -18.72
C ILE A 66 -7.41 6.20 -19.88
N MET A 67 -7.78 5.61 -21.00
CA MET A 67 -7.13 5.76 -22.30
C MET A 67 -8.06 6.57 -23.21
N GLY A 68 -7.69 7.78 -23.53
CA GLY A 68 -8.52 8.69 -24.31
C GLY A 68 -8.21 10.15 -24.00
N VAL A 69 -9.05 11.03 -24.51
CA VAL A 69 -8.90 12.48 -24.30
C VAL A 69 -9.50 12.87 -22.95
N PRO A 70 -8.78 13.66 -22.12
CA PRO A 70 -9.35 14.23 -20.91
C PRO A 70 -10.62 15.03 -21.20
N SER A 71 -11.59 15.01 -20.30
CA SER A 71 -12.83 15.77 -20.39
C SER A 71 -12.84 16.90 -19.38
N SER A 72 -13.41 18.04 -19.74
CA SER A 72 -13.63 19.16 -18.82
C SER A 72 -14.73 18.89 -17.76
N LYS A 73 -15.39 17.72 -17.83
CA LYS A 73 -16.42 17.30 -16.89
C LYS A 73 -15.96 16.05 -16.14
N ALA A 74 -16.38 15.92 -14.89
CA ALA A 74 -16.22 14.69 -14.14
C ALA A 74 -17.04 13.56 -14.81
N ARG A 75 -16.46 12.34 -14.88
CA ARG A 75 -17.05 11.18 -15.53
C ARG A 75 -17.03 10.00 -14.57
N GLU A 76 -18.17 9.30 -14.47
CA GLU A 76 -18.31 8.12 -13.62
C GLU A 76 -17.90 6.86 -14.39
N VAL A 77 -17.03 6.04 -13.81
CA VAL A 77 -16.63 4.73 -14.33
C VAL A 77 -17.49 3.66 -13.67
N ALA A 78 -18.04 2.76 -14.47
CA ALA A 78 -18.85 1.65 -13.95
C ALA A 78 -17.96 0.46 -13.56
N PHE A 79 -18.25 -0.13 -12.42
CA PHE A 79 -17.63 -1.37 -11.94
C PHE A 79 -18.66 -2.20 -11.16
N VAL A 80 -18.36 -3.48 -10.98
CA VAL A 80 -19.11 -4.41 -10.14
C VAL A 80 -18.18 -5.12 -9.19
N VAL A 81 -18.69 -5.54 -8.04
CA VAL A 81 -17.99 -6.46 -7.15
C VAL A 81 -18.26 -7.88 -7.60
N ASN A 82 -17.21 -8.66 -7.83
CA ASN A 82 -17.33 -10.06 -8.21
C ASN A 82 -17.56 -10.92 -6.95
N PRO A 83 -18.76 -11.48 -6.73
CA PRO A 83 -19.10 -12.19 -5.52
C PRO A 83 -18.38 -13.53 -5.36
N GLU A 84 -17.97 -14.17 -6.46
CA GLU A 84 -17.27 -15.47 -6.42
C GLU A 84 -15.82 -15.34 -5.93
N LEU A 85 -15.19 -14.17 -6.12
CA LEU A 85 -13.81 -13.88 -5.76
C LEU A 85 -13.69 -12.96 -4.55
N THR A 86 -14.80 -12.49 -4.00
CA THR A 86 -14.84 -11.59 -2.85
C THR A 86 -15.22 -12.38 -1.59
N THR A 87 -14.43 -12.27 -0.55
CA THR A 87 -14.70 -12.86 0.77
C THR A 87 -15.17 -11.82 1.79
N ALA A 88 -14.95 -10.53 1.48
CA ALA A 88 -15.38 -9.42 2.30
C ALA A 88 -16.88 -9.14 2.09
N GLU A 89 -17.58 -8.70 3.13
CA GLU A 89 -18.99 -8.34 3.09
C GLU A 89 -19.16 -6.82 3.13
N GLU A 90 -19.97 -6.28 2.22
CA GLU A 90 -20.25 -4.85 2.15
C GLU A 90 -21.03 -4.37 3.37
N ASN A 91 -20.70 -3.20 3.88
CA ASN A 91 -21.21 -2.58 5.11
C ASN A 91 -20.87 -3.35 6.42
N VAL A 92 -20.12 -4.45 6.32
CA VAL A 92 -19.55 -5.16 7.46
C VAL A 92 -18.03 -4.93 7.51
N HIS A 93 -17.32 -5.34 6.46
CA HIS A 93 -15.86 -5.24 6.36
C HIS A 93 -15.40 -4.04 5.55
N TYR A 94 -16.23 -3.55 4.63
CA TYR A 94 -15.94 -2.37 3.81
C TYR A 94 -17.20 -1.63 3.38
N SER A 95 -17.05 -0.37 2.98
CA SER A 95 -18.00 0.34 2.13
C SER A 95 -17.30 0.84 0.88
N ILE A 96 -18.02 0.99 -0.23
CA ILE A 96 -17.46 1.34 -1.52
C ILE A 96 -18.19 2.54 -2.12
N GLY A 97 -17.45 3.51 -2.60
CA GLY A 97 -17.99 4.71 -3.22
C GLY A 97 -17.93 4.67 -4.74
N LYS A 98 -18.36 5.75 -5.37
CA LYS A 98 -18.38 5.89 -6.83
C LYS A 98 -16.97 6.10 -7.38
N ALA A 99 -16.68 5.42 -8.48
CA ALA A 99 -15.45 5.63 -9.25
C ALA A 99 -15.61 6.86 -10.15
N VAL A 100 -14.82 7.89 -9.92
CA VAL A 100 -14.93 9.15 -10.66
C VAL A 100 -13.58 9.59 -11.20
N VAL A 101 -13.54 9.92 -12.49
CA VAL A 101 -12.44 10.65 -13.12
C VAL A 101 -12.75 12.14 -13.03
N GLN A 102 -11.86 12.89 -12.39
CA GLN A 102 -12.03 14.34 -12.23
C GLN A 102 -11.84 15.07 -13.57
N PRO A 103 -12.35 16.31 -13.72
CA PRO A 103 -12.11 17.12 -14.90
C PRO A 103 -10.63 17.20 -15.24
N ASP A 104 -10.33 17.18 -16.53
CA ASP A 104 -8.99 17.31 -17.11
C ASP A 104 -7.96 16.26 -16.63
N SER A 105 -8.45 15.14 -16.04
CA SER A 105 -7.63 14.02 -15.57
C SER A 105 -7.79 12.77 -16.44
N ILE A 106 -6.74 11.96 -16.45
CA ILE A 106 -6.75 10.58 -16.98
C ILE A 106 -6.63 9.55 -15.85
N ASN A 107 -6.50 9.99 -14.62
CA ASN A 107 -6.40 9.14 -13.43
C ASN A 107 -7.70 9.23 -12.64
N GLY A 108 -8.13 8.10 -12.10
CA GLY A 108 -9.24 8.01 -11.17
C GLY A 108 -8.98 6.96 -10.10
N TYR A 109 -9.88 6.88 -9.15
CA TYR A 109 -9.84 5.83 -8.13
C TYR A 109 -11.24 5.43 -7.69
N ILE A 110 -11.36 4.20 -7.21
CA ILE A 110 -12.54 3.71 -6.49
C ILE A 110 -12.24 3.89 -5.01
N PRO A 111 -13.00 4.71 -4.27
CA PRO A 111 -12.82 4.85 -2.82
C PRO A 111 -13.42 3.63 -2.12
N VAL A 112 -12.60 2.91 -1.35
CA VAL A 112 -12.99 1.77 -0.52
C VAL A 112 -12.67 2.12 0.93
N THR A 113 -13.67 2.26 1.78
CA THR A 113 -13.47 2.44 3.22
C THR A 113 -13.46 1.08 3.89
N ILE A 114 -12.33 0.67 4.43
CA ILE A 114 -12.16 -0.57 5.18
C ILE A 114 -12.58 -0.30 6.64
N LEU A 115 -13.40 -1.18 7.21
CA LEU A 115 -13.95 -1.08 8.56
C LEU A 115 -13.22 -2.07 9.48
N ARG A 116 -12.42 -1.55 10.40
CA ARG A 116 -11.51 -2.33 11.24
C ARG A 116 -12.23 -3.24 12.24
N ASP A 117 -13.29 -2.72 12.87
CA ASP A 117 -13.92 -3.33 14.03
C ASP A 117 -14.53 -4.73 13.73
N ASN A 118 -14.76 -5.04 12.45
CA ASN A 118 -15.33 -6.30 12.02
C ASN A 118 -14.29 -7.23 11.36
N LEU A 119 -13.02 -6.87 11.36
CA LEU A 119 -11.95 -7.74 10.83
C LEU A 119 -11.55 -8.76 11.90
N GLU A 120 -11.85 -10.02 11.62
CA GLU A 120 -11.69 -11.14 12.56
C GLU A 120 -10.25 -11.63 12.66
N GLY A 121 -9.99 -12.33 13.77
CA GLY A 121 -8.74 -12.99 14.05
C GLY A 121 -7.84 -12.19 14.99
N ASP A 122 -6.90 -12.91 15.56
CA ASP A 122 -5.88 -12.40 16.48
C ASP A 122 -4.53 -13.10 16.23
N TYR A 123 -3.50 -12.72 16.99
CA TYR A 123 -2.17 -13.27 16.80
C TYR A 123 -2.02 -14.73 17.25
N GLU A 124 -2.91 -15.22 18.12
CA GLU A 124 -2.88 -16.60 18.63
C GLU A 124 -3.58 -17.56 17.68
N ASN A 125 -4.76 -17.17 17.18
CA ASN A 125 -5.63 -17.97 16.32
C ASN A 125 -5.42 -17.71 14.83
N GLY A 126 -4.61 -16.72 14.49
CA GLY A 126 -4.38 -16.23 13.13
C GLY A 126 -5.40 -15.21 12.67
N TYR A 127 -4.97 -14.33 11.78
CA TYR A 127 -5.79 -13.28 11.21
C TYR A 127 -6.52 -13.74 9.95
N VAL A 128 -7.76 -13.27 9.78
CA VAL A 128 -8.53 -13.51 8.57
C VAL A 128 -8.15 -12.44 7.52
N ARG A 129 -7.70 -12.89 6.35
CA ARG A 129 -7.45 -11.99 5.21
C ARG A 129 -8.68 -11.93 4.32
N TYR A 130 -9.26 -10.74 4.25
CA TYR A 130 -10.42 -10.45 3.41
C TYR A 130 -9.98 -10.04 2.00
N ARG A 131 -10.81 -10.36 1.02
CA ARG A 131 -10.59 -10.02 -0.38
C ARG A 131 -11.81 -9.31 -0.94
N LEU A 132 -11.58 -8.19 -1.63
CA LEU A 132 -12.58 -7.46 -2.40
C LEU A 132 -12.11 -7.46 -3.87
N CYS A 133 -12.87 -8.12 -4.72
CA CYS A 133 -12.60 -8.21 -6.15
C CYS A 133 -13.53 -7.29 -6.93
N MET A 134 -12.97 -6.25 -7.54
CA MET A 134 -13.68 -5.27 -8.36
C MET A 134 -13.42 -5.53 -9.84
N GLN A 135 -14.44 -5.46 -10.66
CA GLN A 135 -14.35 -5.64 -12.11
C GLN A 135 -14.94 -4.41 -12.81
N LEU A 136 -14.15 -3.80 -13.68
CA LEU A 136 -14.61 -2.73 -14.55
C LEU A 136 -15.62 -3.28 -15.54
N VAL A 137 -16.69 -2.55 -15.77
CA VAL A 137 -17.73 -2.87 -16.76
C VAL A 137 -17.95 -1.69 -17.69
N GLU A 138 -18.45 -2.00 -18.88
CA GLU A 138 -18.76 -0.99 -19.88
C GLU A 138 -19.90 -0.08 -19.41
N ASN A 139 -19.80 1.20 -19.74
CA ASN A 139 -20.88 2.17 -19.65
C ASN A 139 -20.88 3.06 -20.88
N GLY A 140 -21.77 4.07 -20.94
CA GLY A 140 -21.90 4.94 -22.11
C GLY A 140 -20.67 5.81 -22.43
N GLU A 141 -19.68 5.89 -21.54
CA GLU A 141 -18.47 6.73 -21.70
C GLU A 141 -17.17 5.92 -21.72
N PHE A 142 -17.16 4.74 -21.06
CA PHE A 142 -15.96 3.95 -20.88
C PHE A 142 -16.17 2.49 -21.27
N THR A 143 -15.16 1.92 -21.93
CA THR A 143 -15.07 0.50 -22.25
C THR A 143 -13.78 -0.05 -21.60
N PRO A 144 -13.87 -1.18 -20.83
CA PRO A 144 -12.67 -1.84 -20.33
C PRO A 144 -11.73 -2.21 -21.48
N THR A 145 -10.47 -1.82 -21.36
CA THR A 145 -9.45 -1.98 -22.42
C THR A 145 -8.20 -2.70 -21.91
N LEU A 146 -7.26 -2.99 -22.81
CA LEU A 146 -6.08 -3.83 -22.62
C LEU A 146 -6.45 -5.31 -22.43
N SER A 147 -5.67 -6.03 -21.62
CA SER A 147 -5.93 -7.44 -21.37
C SER A 147 -7.05 -7.66 -20.35
N PRO A 148 -7.74 -8.80 -20.36
CA PRO A 148 -8.80 -9.10 -19.39
C PRO A 148 -8.36 -8.96 -17.92
N GLU A 149 -7.06 -9.22 -17.62
CA GLU A 149 -6.49 -9.09 -16.28
C GLU A 149 -6.49 -7.63 -15.80
N SER A 150 -6.39 -6.68 -16.73
CA SER A 150 -6.44 -5.25 -16.42
C SER A 150 -7.85 -4.73 -16.12
N HIS A 151 -8.87 -5.56 -16.34
CA HIS A 151 -10.25 -5.21 -16.02
C HIS A 151 -10.65 -5.57 -14.58
N VAL A 152 -9.82 -6.39 -13.91
CA VAL A 152 -10.09 -6.90 -12.57
C VAL A 152 -9.05 -6.37 -11.60
N ARG A 153 -9.49 -6.03 -10.39
CA ARG A 153 -8.62 -5.61 -9.29
C ARG A 153 -9.04 -6.26 -8.00
N VAL A 154 -8.05 -6.84 -7.31
CA VAL A 154 -8.22 -7.39 -5.98
C VAL A 154 -7.59 -6.45 -4.96
N LEU A 155 -8.33 -6.10 -3.92
CA LEU A 155 -7.84 -5.50 -2.69
C LEU A 155 -7.91 -6.54 -1.58
N GLU A 156 -6.76 -6.92 -1.05
CA GLU A 156 -6.64 -7.77 0.13
C GLU A 156 -6.43 -6.89 1.37
N PHE A 157 -7.14 -7.18 2.46
CA PHE A 157 -6.98 -6.42 3.69
C PHE A 157 -7.25 -7.27 4.92
N ASP A 158 -6.62 -6.88 6.03
CA ASP A 158 -6.72 -7.55 7.32
C ASP A 158 -6.38 -6.59 8.48
N ASN A 159 -6.45 -7.11 9.71
CA ASN A 159 -5.99 -6.44 10.92
C ASN A 159 -4.74 -7.13 11.50
N ALA A 160 -3.95 -7.78 10.66
CA ALA A 160 -2.80 -8.56 11.07
C ALA A 160 -1.68 -7.66 11.59
N ILE A 161 -1.17 -7.97 12.77
CA ILE A 161 0.04 -7.38 13.32
C ILE A 161 1.11 -8.47 13.24
N ASP A 162 1.87 -8.45 12.15
CA ASP A 162 2.96 -9.41 11.93
C ASP A 162 4.21 -9.02 12.73
N THR A 163 4.99 -10.03 13.10
CA THR A 163 6.33 -9.81 13.67
C THR A 163 7.22 -9.08 12.66
N PRO A 164 8.00 -8.05 13.08
CA PRO A 164 8.85 -7.33 12.17
C PRO A 164 9.97 -8.20 11.59
N GLU A 165 10.49 -7.82 10.42
CA GLU A 165 11.59 -8.51 9.74
C GLU A 165 12.96 -8.12 10.34
N TRP A 166 13.15 -8.31 11.65
CA TRP A 166 14.43 -8.13 12.32
C TRP A 166 15.19 -9.46 12.25
N LEU A 167 16.14 -9.53 11.35
CA LEU A 167 16.82 -10.79 11.05
C LEU A 167 18.24 -10.81 11.63
N ASN A 168 18.64 -11.98 12.13
CA ASN A 168 20.05 -12.24 12.43
C ASN A 168 20.85 -12.51 11.14
N TYR A 169 22.15 -12.73 11.27
CA TYR A 169 23.03 -13.03 10.12
C TYR A 169 22.71 -14.35 9.40
N LYS A 170 21.87 -15.20 9.99
CA LYS A 170 21.41 -16.47 9.41
C LYS A 170 20.03 -16.33 8.73
N GLY A 171 19.37 -15.19 8.88
CA GLY A 171 18.02 -14.96 8.37
C GLY A 171 16.90 -15.35 9.34
N ASP A 172 17.22 -15.70 10.61
CA ASP A 172 16.19 -16.00 11.61
C ASP A 172 15.64 -14.68 12.19
N LYS A 173 14.33 -14.64 12.49
CA LYS A 173 13.69 -13.50 13.15
C LYS A 173 14.18 -13.37 14.60
N LEU A 174 14.56 -12.16 14.99
CA LEU A 174 15.13 -11.86 16.31
C LEU A 174 14.05 -11.57 17.37
N TRP A 175 12.92 -11.04 16.98
CA TRP A 175 11.86 -10.63 17.90
C TRP A 175 10.54 -11.26 17.50
N VAL A 176 10.19 -12.34 18.12
CA VAL A 176 9.01 -13.16 17.87
C VAL A 176 8.44 -13.68 19.20
N PRO A 177 7.20 -14.17 19.24
CA PRO A 177 6.64 -14.82 20.43
C PRO A 177 7.58 -15.93 20.96
N GLY A 178 7.83 -15.92 22.25
CA GLY A 178 8.73 -16.90 22.91
C GLY A 178 10.24 -16.67 22.70
N ASN A 179 10.65 -15.63 21.95
CA ASN A 179 12.05 -15.24 21.83
C ASN A 179 12.22 -13.77 22.23
N PRO A 180 12.44 -13.47 23.53
CA PRO A 180 12.51 -12.10 24.04
C PRO A 180 13.72 -11.36 23.49
N HIS A 181 13.49 -10.15 23.02
CA HIS A 181 14.54 -9.24 22.59
C HIS A 181 15.22 -8.58 23.80
N THR A 182 16.54 -8.42 23.75
CA THR A 182 17.36 -7.90 24.87
C THR A 182 16.94 -6.51 25.39
N HIS A 183 16.35 -5.67 24.54
CA HIS A 183 15.91 -4.32 24.89
C HIS A 183 14.38 -4.17 24.96
N LEU A 184 13.59 -5.10 24.40
CA LEU A 184 12.14 -4.96 24.23
C LEU A 184 11.34 -6.07 24.92
N GLY A 185 12.03 -7.08 25.49
CA GLY A 185 11.35 -8.24 26.09
C GLY A 185 10.65 -9.14 25.07
N SER A 186 9.61 -9.82 25.51
CA SER A 186 8.82 -10.71 24.67
C SER A 186 8.05 -9.93 23.60
N TRP A 187 7.97 -10.48 22.42
CA TRP A 187 7.14 -9.90 21.37
C TRP A 187 5.65 -10.18 21.69
N HIS A 188 4.85 -9.16 21.58
CA HIS A 188 3.40 -9.20 21.61
C HIS A 188 2.88 -8.09 20.68
N PRO A 189 1.72 -8.24 20.01
CA PRO A 189 1.16 -7.20 19.14
C PRO A 189 1.06 -5.83 19.83
N TYR A 190 0.56 -5.82 21.06
CA TYR A 190 0.46 -4.61 21.88
C TYR A 190 1.82 -3.96 22.15
N THR A 191 2.84 -4.78 22.50
CA THR A 191 4.21 -4.28 22.68
C THR A 191 4.74 -3.65 21.39
N TYR A 192 4.52 -4.31 20.24
CA TYR A 192 4.98 -3.79 18.97
C TYR A 192 4.28 -2.48 18.60
N MET A 193 2.96 -2.39 18.79
CA MET A 193 2.23 -1.13 18.57
C MET A 193 2.79 -0.01 19.43
N LYS A 194 3.04 -0.26 20.73
CA LYS A 194 3.60 0.74 21.66
C LYS A 194 5.03 1.12 21.30
N VAL A 195 5.82 0.17 20.86
CA VAL A 195 7.18 0.39 20.31
C VAL A 195 7.13 1.36 19.13
N VAL A 196 6.25 1.13 18.16
CA VAL A 196 6.08 1.99 16.97
C VAL A 196 5.56 3.39 17.37
N GLU A 197 4.57 3.45 18.25
CA GLU A 197 4.03 4.72 18.76
C GLU A 197 5.14 5.57 19.37
N LEU A 198 5.89 5.03 20.34
CA LEU A 198 6.95 5.77 21.00
C LEU A 198 8.14 6.09 20.10
N PHE A 199 8.48 5.24 19.15
CA PHE A 199 9.50 5.58 18.15
C PHE A 199 9.12 6.83 17.37
N LYS A 200 7.86 6.96 16.97
CA LYS A 200 7.35 8.12 16.22
C LYS A 200 7.38 9.43 17.01
N THR A 201 7.35 9.39 18.34
CA THR A 201 7.45 10.62 19.16
C THR A 201 8.85 11.23 19.19
N ILE A 202 9.88 10.49 18.79
CA ILE A 202 11.27 10.99 18.79
C ILE A 202 11.43 12.22 17.90
N LYS A 203 10.67 12.32 16.80
CA LYS A 203 10.73 13.49 15.89
C LYS A 203 10.28 14.80 16.57
N ASP A 204 9.45 14.70 17.60
CA ASP A 204 8.87 15.84 18.31
C ASP A 204 9.82 16.35 19.42
N GLU A 205 10.89 15.61 19.70
CA GLU A 205 11.92 16.04 20.66
C GLU A 205 12.81 17.14 20.08
N PRO A 206 13.27 18.10 20.90
CA PRO A 206 14.07 19.23 20.44
C PRO A 206 15.30 18.81 19.63
N ASN A 207 15.43 19.33 18.42
CA ASN A 207 16.53 19.05 17.47
C ASN A 207 16.68 17.59 17.03
N MET A 208 15.63 16.78 17.15
CA MET A 208 15.67 15.36 16.79
C MET A 208 15.07 15.05 15.42
N GLU A 209 14.34 15.97 14.80
CA GLU A 209 13.62 15.70 13.54
C GLU A 209 14.53 15.16 12.42
N GLU A 210 15.66 15.82 12.13
CA GLU A 210 16.60 15.36 11.10
C GLU A 210 17.20 13.97 11.45
N THR A 211 17.52 13.78 12.73
CA THR A 211 18.08 12.50 13.21
C THR A 211 17.04 11.40 13.15
N TYR A 212 15.79 11.72 13.48
CA TYR A 212 14.66 10.80 13.38
C TYR A 212 14.51 10.25 11.94
N TRP A 213 14.52 11.12 10.93
CA TRP A 213 14.39 10.66 9.54
C TRP A 213 15.56 9.80 9.07
N LYS A 214 16.78 10.04 9.56
CA LYS A 214 17.94 9.14 9.35
C LYS A 214 17.74 7.78 10.02
N MET A 215 17.14 7.77 11.20
CA MET A 215 16.78 6.54 11.91
C MET A 215 15.67 5.76 11.16
N VAL A 216 14.64 6.47 10.65
CA VAL A 216 13.57 5.86 9.83
C VAL A 216 14.15 5.18 8.59
N GLU A 217 15.07 5.84 7.87
CA GLU A 217 15.75 5.23 6.73
C GLU A 217 16.57 3.99 7.15
N TYR A 218 17.32 4.10 8.23
CA TYR A 218 18.17 3.01 8.74
C TYR A 218 17.36 1.80 9.24
N TYR A 219 16.21 2.02 9.86
CA TYR A 219 15.35 0.98 10.44
C TYR A 219 14.26 0.49 9.48
N GLY A 220 14.30 0.88 8.22
CA GLY A 220 13.39 0.38 7.19
C GLY A 220 11.95 0.90 7.27
N GLY A 221 11.75 2.06 7.88
CA GLY A 221 10.46 2.73 7.96
C GLY A 221 10.08 3.19 9.37
N GLU A 222 9.03 4.01 9.47
CA GLU A 222 8.51 4.52 10.74
C GLU A 222 7.93 3.43 11.67
N ASN A 223 7.63 2.25 11.12
CA ASN A 223 7.15 1.10 11.88
C ASN A 223 8.26 0.15 12.32
N LEU A 224 9.53 0.51 12.15
CA LEU A 224 10.68 -0.34 12.50
C LEU A 224 10.59 -1.75 11.87
N GLU A 225 10.15 -1.83 10.62
CA GLU A 225 9.82 -3.10 9.97
C GLU A 225 11.05 -3.96 9.67
N LYS A 226 12.21 -3.33 9.41
CA LYS A 226 13.45 -3.98 8.95
C LYS A 226 14.68 -3.49 9.69
N VAL A 227 14.68 -3.60 11.00
CA VAL A 227 15.84 -3.23 11.81
C VAL A 227 17.02 -4.14 11.43
N PRO A 228 18.19 -3.57 11.03
CA PRO A 228 19.36 -4.34 10.62
C PRO A 228 19.93 -5.19 11.75
N PHE A 229 20.77 -6.17 11.43
CA PHE A 229 21.41 -7.02 12.43
C PHE A 229 22.19 -6.22 13.50
N ALA A 230 22.82 -5.10 13.15
CA ALA A 230 23.46 -4.20 14.10
C ALA A 230 22.46 -3.54 15.07
N GLN A 231 21.16 -3.72 14.82
CA GLN A 231 20.07 -3.26 15.64
C GLN A 231 20.19 -1.77 16.00
N PHE A 232 20.09 -1.44 17.28
CA PHE A 232 20.04 -0.06 17.75
C PHE A 232 21.43 0.56 17.99
N TYR A 233 22.55 -0.16 17.77
CA TYR A 233 23.90 0.31 18.09
C TYR A 233 24.25 1.70 17.52
N PRO A 234 23.98 2.02 16.25
CA PRO A 234 24.35 3.33 15.69
C PRO A 234 23.69 4.52 16.39
N TYR A 235 22.52 4.29 17.00
CA TYR A 235 21.74 5.33 17.67
C TYR A 235 21.44 4.98 19.14
N LEU A 236 22.22 4.07 19.75
CA LEU A 236 21.91 3.46 21.03
C LEU A 236 21.63 4.49 22.15
N HIS A 237 22.46 5.53 22.28
CA HIS A 237 22.25 6.54 23.33
C HIS A 237 20.97 7.39 23.11
N ILE A 238 20.58 7.62 21.85
CA ILE A 238 19.32 8.27 21.50
C ILE A 238 18.16 7.34 21.83
N MET A 239 18.27 6.09 21.42
CA MET A 239 17.27 5.06 21.70
C MET A 239 17.13 4.81 23.21
N GLN A 240 18.22 4.80 23.98
CA GLN A 240 18.13 4.67 25.43
C GLN A 240 17.33 5.80 26.07
N LYS A 241 17.61 7.04 25.66
CA LYS A 241 16.99 8.21 26.28
C LYS A 241 15.52 8.41 25.87
N TYR A 242 15.25 8.34 24.57
CA TYR A 242 13.97 8.77 24.03
C TYR A 242 13.04 7.60 23.68
N PHE A 243 13.52 6.36 23.79
CA PHE A 243 12.77 5.18 23.39
C PHE A 243 12.74 4.11 24.49
N PHE A 244 13.85 3.44 24.83
CA PHE A 244 13.84 2.34 25.80
C PHE A 244 13.47 2.78 27.21
N ALA A 245 13.90 3.96 27.65
CA ALA A 245 13.55 4.45 28.98
C ALA A 245 12.06 4.83 29.11
N PRO A 246 11.43 5.52 28.15
CA PRO A 246 9.98 5.70 28.11
C PRO A 246 9.20 4.40 28.04
N LEU A 247 9.60 3.44 27.19
CA LEU A 247 8.97 2.12 27.10
C LEU A 247 9.00 1.39 28.44
N TYR A 248 10.17 1.32 29.07
CA TYR A 248 10.30 0.67 30.37
C TYR A 248 9.38 1.31 31.40
N LYS A 249 9.35 2.64 31.51
CA LYS A 249 8.46 3.35 32.42
C LYS A 249 7.00 3.03 32.16
N TYR A 250 6.59 2.95 30.91
CA TYR A 250 5.23 2.62 30.53
C TYR A 250 4.86 1.23 31.00
N PHE A 251 5.68 0.22 30.74
CA PHE A 251 5.37 -1.18 31.04
C PHE A 251 5.56 -1.59 32.49
N ILE A 252 6.16 -0.73 33.35
CA ILE A 252 6.22 -0.95 34.79
C ILE A 252 5.22 -0.11 35.58
N ASP A 253 4.47 0.79 34.91
CA ASP A 253 3.46 1.62 35.55
C ASP A 253 2.27 0.75 35.99
N PRO A 254 1.88 0.75 37.29
CA PRO A 254 0.78 -0.09 37.78
C PRO A 254 -0.57 0.19 37.10
N VAL A 255 -0.81 1.42 36.64
CA VAL A 255 -2.04 1.78 35.93
C VAL A 255 -2.06 1.14 34.56
N GLN A 256 -0.95 1.24 33.81
CA GLN A 256 -0.82 0.62 32.49
C GLN A 256 -0.85 -0.90 32.57
N ILE A 257 -0.22 -1.49 33.61
CA ILE A 257 -0.29 -2.93 33.85
C ILE A 257 -1.74 -3.39 34.04
N ALA A 258 -2.53 -2.67 34.84
CA ALA A 258 -3.93 -3.02 35.06
C ALA A 258 -4.76 -2.93 33.76
N GLU A 259 -4.59 -1.87 32.98
CA GLU A 259 -5.25 -1.71 31.68
C GLU A 259 -4.87 -2.81 30.67
N ILE A 260 -3.58 -3.15 30.59
CA ILE A 260 -3.10 -4.21 29.69
C ILE A 260 -3.62 -5.57 30.13
N THR A 261 -3.65 -5.85 31.44
CA THR A 261 -4.18 -7.12 31.98
C THR A 261 -5.69 -7.28 31.72
N GLU A 262 -6.44 -6.15 31.70
CA GLU A 262 -7.86 -6.19 31.34
C GLU A 262 -8.08 -6.55 29.86
N MET A 263 -7.16 -6.12 28.99
CA MET A 263 -7.22 -6.39 27.54
C MET A 263 -6.65 -7.76 27.17
N TYR A 264 -5.62 -8.22 27.87
CA TYR A 264 -4.84 -9.42 27.52
C TYR A 264 -4.47 -10.20 28.81
N ASP A 265 -5.13 -11.33 29.04
CA ASP A 265 -4.95 -12.18 30.23
C ASP A 265 -3.53 -12.78 30.33
N ASP A 266 -2.86 -12.99 29.20
CA ASP A 266 -1.58 -13.68 29.07
C ASP A 266 -0.40 -12.74 28.75
N TYR A 267 -0.60 -11.42 28.86
CA TYR A 267 0.44 -10.47 28.48
C TYR A 267 1.75 -10.69 29.26
N PRO A 268 2.88 -10.91 28.59
CA PRO A 268 4.15 -11.15 29.23
C PRO A 268 4.79 -9.85 29.71
N PHE A 269 4.53 -9.41 30.95
CA PHE A 269 5.09 -8.17 31.53
C PHE A 269 6.62 -8.20 31.76
N GLU A 270 7.37 -8.98 30.97
CA GLU A 270 8.83 -9.03 31.00
C GLU A 270 9.43 -7.93 30.12
N PHE A 271 9.64 -6.75 30.71
CA PHE A 271 10.30 -5.67 30.00
C PHE A 271 11.69 -5.39 30.58
N PRO A 272 12.77 -5.42 29.78
CA PRO A 272 14.15 -5.23 30.27
C PRO A 272 14.38 -3.84 30.85
N ASN A 273 15.04 -3.77 32.01
CA ASN A 273 15.42 -2.50 32.60
C ASN A 273 16.60 -1.89 31.81
N PRO A 274 16.42 -0.78 31.09
CA PRO A 274 17.50 -0.15 30.31
C PRO A 274 18.60 0.49 31.16
N TYR A 275 18.39 0.58 32.47
CA TYR A 275 19.35 1.10 33.45
C TYR A 275 20.06 0.00 34.24
N ALA A 276 19.74 -1.27 33.96
CA ALA A 276 20.46 -2.37 34.61
C ALA A 276 21.93 -2.37 34.13
N PRO A 277 22.91 -2.60 35.05
CA PRO A 277 24.30 -2.79 34.65
C PRO A 277 24.40 -3.96 33.68
N SER A 278 25.27 -3.82 32.66
CA SER A 278 25.54 -4.93 31.74
C SER A 278 26.02 -6.15 32.54
N LYS A 279 25.53 -7.35 32.20
CA LYS A 279 25.93 -8.60 32.90
C LYS A 279 27.41 -8.95 32.76
N ASP A 280 28.17 -8.11 32.04
CA ASP A 280 29.59 -8.29 31.71
C ASP A 280 30.52 -7.34 32.50
N GLU A 281 30.03 -6.65 33.55
CA GLU A 281 30.81 -5.90 34.51
C GLU A 281 31.01 -6.63 35.86
#